data_05b026e29218576796248a03aca49471
#
_entry.id   05b026e29218576796248a03aca49471
#
_cell.length_a   1.000
_cell.length_b   1.000
_cell.length_c   1.000
_cell.angle_alpha   90.00
_cell.angle_beta   90.00
_cell.angle_gamma   90.00
#
_symmetry.space_group_name_H-M   'P 1'
#
loop_
_entity.id
_entity.type
_entity.pdbx_description
1 polymer ?
#
loop_
_entity_poly.entity_id
_entity_poly.type
_entity_poly.pdbx_seq_one_letter_code
_entity_poly.pdbx_strand_id
1 'polypeptide(L)'
;MSLFSANGPEDVTRQQEALGSEGTPSTEAPTGEEHEAPRRRVPHMGHALVFVAFTGLLLILLELVLVAMGRAPGAVHGGVAKLLHPKMQLAMLAATYLTTLLASWFFFPQLWQRKFLEGLQWRWPAARNQAGRLIALGLMLGVMVQIATNFITPPKSRPIDAFFLTQADAWLITLFGTIVAPVFEEVCFRGFLLPAFAIAYDWLSLPRTAEARSRWQTTTTLTPAALIFSAVLTSVLFALMHATQVAHLWAALLVLFTISLVLAFVRVKTGSVAASALVHGAYNGFVFLVVIIQTGGYRHLERMTQ
;
A
#
# COMPACT_ATOMS: atom_id res chain seq x y z
N MET A 1 -59.72 -49.23 2.45
CA MET A 1 -60.64 -49.18 1.29
C MET A 1 -59.68 -49.04 0.10
N SER A 2 -59.26 -50.21 -0.52
CA SER A 2 -59.91 -50.87 -1.65
C SER A 2 -59.93 -49.93 -2.86
N LEU A 3 -59.33 -50.23 -4.02
CA LEU A 3 -59.30 -51.47 -4.81
C LEU A 3 -58.17 -51.41 -5.87
N PHE A 4 -57.57 -52.52 -6.08
CA PHE A 4 -56.98 -53.12 -7.26
C PHE A 4 -57.69 -52.83 -8.60
N SER A 5 -56.91 -52.72 -9.69
CA SER A 5 -57.18 -53.43 -10.91
C SER A 5 -55.93 -53.63 -11.76
N ALA A 6 -55.65 -54.89 -12.01
CA ALA A 6 -54.68 -55.42 -12.97
C ALA A 6 -55.33 -55.50 -14.36
N ASN A 7 -54.45 -55.47 -15.38
CA ASN A 7 -54.57 -56.21 -16.68
C ASN A 7 -53.44 -55.60 -17.57
N GLY A 8 -52.61 -56.28 -18.28
CA GLY A 8 -52.56 -57.64 -18.83
C GLY A 8 -51.63 -57.56 -20.05
N PRO A 9 -50.90 -58.60 -20.46
CA PRO A 9 -49.79 -58.52 -21.38
C PRO A 9 -50.24 -58.67 -22.84
N GLU A 10 -49.79 -57.74 -23.69
CA GLU A 10 -49.72 -57.91 -25.14
C GLU A 10 -49.06 -56.69 -25.74
N ASP A 11 -47.76 -56.75 -26.05
CA ASP A 11 -47.24 -56.55 -27.43
C ASP A 11 -45.70 -56.68 -27.46
N VAL A 12 -45.30 -57.96 -27.55
CA VAL A 12 -43.93 -58.39 -27.88
C VAL A 12 -43.89 -58.69 -29.36
N THR A 13 -44.05 -57.75 -30.24
CA THR A 13 -43.79 -57.99 -31.66
C THR A 13 -43.76 -56.65 -32.46
N ARG A 14 -42.79 -55.76 -32.17
CA ARG A 14 -42.42 -54.69 -33.09
C ARG A 14 -41.07 -54.04 -32.74
N GLN A 15 -40.07 -54.87 -32.50
CA GLN A 15 -38.68 -54.41 -32.40
C GLN A 15 -37.75 -55.32 -33.19
N GLN A 16 -37.97 -55.43 -34.44
CA GLN A 16 -36.99 -55.98 -35.39
C GLN A 16 -37.28 -55.44 -36.77
N GLU A 17 -36.93 -54.18 -37.00
CA GLU A 17 -36.67 -53.63 -38.32
C GLU A 17 -36.25 -52.12 -38.16
N ALA A 18 -34.99 -51.88 -37.82
CA ALA A 18 -34.24 -50.68 -38.15
C ALA A 18 -32.76 -50.91 -37.81
N LEU A 19 -32.19 -51.96 -38.38
CA LEU A 19 -30.74 -52.06 -38.59
C LEU A 19 -30.41 -51.28 -39.86
N GLY A 20 -29.63 -50.20 -39.75
CA GLY A 20 -29.04 -49.61 -40.91
C GLY A 20 -28.96 -48.09 -40.89
N SER A 21 -28.08 -47.51 -40.09
CA SER A 21 -27.27 -46.35 -40.46
C SER A 21 -26.11 -46.23 -39.50
N GLU A 22 -24.94 -46.60 -40.01
CA GLU A 22 -23.67 -46.36 -39.38
C GLU A 22 -23.45 -44.86 -39.20
N GLY A 23 -23.66 -44.35 -37.96
CA GLY A 23 -23.17 -43.10 -37.50
C GLY A 23 -21.82 -43.33 -36.84
N THR A 24 -20.75 -42.92 -37.50
CA THR A 24 -19.40 -42.82 -36.93
C THR A 24 -19.46 -42.13 -35.59
N PRO A 25 -18.87 -42.67 -34.52
CA PRO A 25 -18.70 -41.92 -33.29
C PRO A 25 -17.78 -40.74 -33.55
N SER A 26 -18.33 -39.53 -33.54
CA SER A 26 -17.55 -38.32 -33.44
C SER A 26 -16.76 -38.39 -32.15
N THR A 27 -15.48 -38.68 -32.26
CA THR A 27 -14.50 -38.49 -31.20
C THR A 27 -14.45 -36.99 -30.94
N GLU A 28 -15.31 -36.50 -30.04
CA GLU A 28 -15.08 -35.21 -29.42
C GLU A 28 -13.73 -35.32 -28.70
N ALA A 29 -12.73 -34.69 -29.33
CA ALA A 29 -11.46 -34.45 -28.67
C ALA A 29 -11.76 -33.77 -27.34
N PRO A 30 -11.12 -34.20 -26.24
CA PRO A 30 -11.27 -33.50 -24.97
C PRO A 30 -10.94 -32.05 -25.20
N THR A 31 -11.93 -31.19 -25.01
CA THR A 31 -11.75 -29.72 -24.98
C THR A 31 -10.59 -29.46 -24.05
N GLY A 32 -9.49 -28.99 -24.66
CA GLY A 32 -8.27 -28.72 -23.93
C GLY A 32 -8.63 -27.90 -22.69
N GLU A 33 -8.35 -28.46 -21.51
CA GLU A 33 -8.27 -27.67 -20.30
C GLU A 33 -7.30 -26.53 -20.62
N GLU A 34 -7.82 -25.33 -20.86
CA GLU A 34 -7.02 -24.12 -20.88
C GLU A 34 -6.27 -24.11 -19.55
N HIS A 35 -5.02 -24.50 -19.56
CA HIS A 35 -4.12 -24.36 -18.44
C HIS A 35 -4.05 -22.86 -18.12
N GLU A 36 -4.95 -22.40 -17.24
CA GLU A 36 -4.93 -21.04 -16.71
C GLU A 36 -3.53 -20.80 -16.15
N ALA A 37 -2.77 -19.94 -16.80
CA ALA A 37 -1.40 -19.68 -16.42
C ALA A 37 -1.31 -19.34 -14.93
N PRO A 38 -0.37 -19.88 -14.17
CA PRO A 38 -0.33 -19.76 -12.72
C PRO A 38 -0.40 -18.29 -12.31
N ARG A 39 -1.39 -17.94 -11.48
CA ARG A 39 -1.64 -16.57 -11.04
C ARG A 39 -0.43 -16.04 -10.29
N ARG A 40 0.28 -15.09 -10.88
CA ARG A 40 1.48 -14.51 -10.27
C ARG A 40 1.13 -13.71 -9.02
N ARG A 41 1.83 -13.97 -7.91
CA ARG A 41 1.76 -13.16 -6.69
C ARG A 41 2.55 -11.88 -6.88
N VAL A 42 1.86 -10.76 -6.97
CA VAL A 42 2.46 -9.44 -7.17
C VAL A 42 1.85 -8.43 -6.19
N PRO A 43 2.66 -7.45 -5.75
CA PRO A 43 4.12 -7.33 -5.87
C PRO A 43 4.86 -8.32 -4.98
N HIS A 44 5.98 -8.86 -5.43
CA HIS A 44 6.92 -9.66 -4.64
C HIS A 44 8.21 -8.87 -4.34
N MET A 45 9.14 -9.47 -3.58
CA MET A 45 10.36 -8.80 -3.10
C MET A 45 11.17 -8.12 -4.22
N GLY A 46 11.34 -8.76 -5.38
CA GLY A 46 12.06 -8.14 -6.51
C GLY A 46 11.41 -6.84 -6.97
N HIS A 47 10.06 -6.78 -7.02
CA HIS A 47 9.35 -5.56 -7.40
C HIS A 47 9.49 -4.46 -6.35
N ALA A 48 9.43 -4.82 -5.05
CA ALA A 48 9.61 -3.88 -3.97
C ALA A 48 11.04 -3.30 -3.96
N LEU A 49 12.05 -4.13 -4.18
CA LEU A 49 13.45 -3.69 -4.29
C LEU A 49 13.66 -2.74 -5.46
N VAL A 50 13.10 -3.04 -6.64
CA VAL A 50 13.17 -2.15 -7.81
C VAL A 50 12.52 -0.80 -7.51
N PHE A 51 11.32 -0.81 -6.90
CA PHE A 51 10.61 0.43 -6.53
C PHE A 51 11.43 1.29 -5.56
N VAL A 52 11.92 0.70 -4.47
CA VAL A 52 12.70 1.39 -3.44
C VAL A 52 14.05 1.88 -3.98
N ALA A 53 14.75 1.03 -4.73
CA ALA A 53 16.05 1.39 -5.33
C ALA A 53 15.90 2.52 -6.36
N PHE A 54 14.87 2.49 -7.19
CA PHE A 54 14.58 3.56 -8.15
C PHE A 54 14.26 4.86 -7.44
N THR A 55 13.43 4.83 -6.38
CA THR A 55 13.12 6.02 -5.56
C THR A 55 14.38 6.61 -4.94
N GLY A 56 15.21 5.77 -4.32
CA GLY A 56 16.46 6.23 -3.69
C GLY A 56 17.46 6.79 -4.71
N LEU A 57 17.62 6.13 -5.86
CA LEU A 57 18.48 6.62 -6.94
C LEU A 57 18.02 7.97 -7.47
N LEU A 58 16.71 8.14 -7.71
CA LEU A 58 16.14 9.39 -8.18
C LEU A 58 16.35 10.52 -7.16
N LEU A 59 16.18 10.24 -5.87
CA LEU A 59 16.45 11.19 -4.82
C LEU A 59 17.91 11.66 -4.83
N ILE A 60 18.86 10.71 -4.89
CA ILE A 60 20.31 11.01 -4.97
C ILE A 60 20.63 11.83 -6.23
N LEU A 61 20.07 11.46 -7.38
CA LEU A 61 20.30 12.19 -8.63
C LEU A 61 19.79 13.63 -8.56
N LEU A 62 18.62 13.87 -8.00
CA LEU A 62 18.08 15.21 -7.82
C LEU A 62 18.94 16.04 -6.84
N GLU A 63 19.42 15.43 -5.76
CA GLU A 63 20.38 16.08 -4.86
C GLU A 63 21.67 16.48 -5.59
N LEU A 64 22.26 15.58 -6.37
CA LEU A 64 23.47 15.86 -7.13
C LEU A 64 23.28 16.96 -8.17
N VAL A 65 22.14 16.98 -8.86
CA VAL A 65 21.80 18.07 -9.81
C VAL A 65 21.73 19.41 -9.10
N LEU A 66 21.11 19.49 -7.92
CA LEU A 66 21.02 20.74 -7.15
C LEU A 66 22.39 21.23 -6.67
N VAL A 67 23.28 20.31 -6.27
CA VAL A 67 24.68 20.64 -5.94
C VAL A 67 25.41 21.17 -7.16
N ALA A 68 25.32 20.49 -8.30
CA ALA A 68 25.99 20.89 -9.54
C ALA A 68 25.51 22.26 -10.06
N MET A 69 24.23 22.59 -9.81
CA MET A 69 23.69 23.92 -10.15
C MET A 69 24.14 25.05 -9.19
N GLY A 70 25.03 24.77 -8.24
CA GLY A 70 25.54 25.76 -7.26
C GLY A 70 24.49 26.27 -6.27
N ARG A 71 23.35 25.61 -6.17
CA ARG A 71 22.24 25.98 -5.26
C ARG A 71 22.41 25.44 -3.85
N ALA A 72 23.47 24.67 -3.60
CA ALA A 72 23.82 24.11 -2.30
C ALA A 72 25.32 24.28 -2.02
N PRO A 73 25.83 25.53 -1.77
CA PRO A 73 27.23 25.73 -1.43
C PRO A 73 27.55 25.06 -0.08
N GLY A 74 28.62 24.28 -0.02
CA GLY A 74 29.13 23.66 1.22
C GLY A 74 28.64 22.26 1.54
N ALA A 75 28.02 21.56 0.58
CA ALA A 75 27.36 20.26 0.77
C ALA A 75 28.26 19.04 1.05
N VAL A 76 29.57 19.20 1.20
CA VAL A 76 30.52 18.07 1.22
C VAL A 76 30.49 17.24 2.51
N HIS A 77 29.94 17.75 3.64
CA HIS A 77 30.04 17.06 4.94
C HIS A 77 28.73 16.92 5.75
N GLY A 78 27.56 17.24 5.21
CA GLY A 78 26.32 17.24 6.01
C GLY A 78 25.02 16.82 5.34
N GLY A 79 25.08 16.34 4.11
CA GLY A 79 23.88 16.07 3.29
C GLY A 79 23.25 17.34 2.73
N VAL A 80 23.02 17.37 1.41
CA VAL A 80 22.53 18.55 0.66
C VAL A 80 21.17 19.02 1.17
N ALA A 81 20.33 18.08 1.64
CA ALA A 81 18.99 18.38 2.13
C ALA A 81 18.97 19.40 3.28
N LYS A 82 19.99 19.42 4.16
CA LYS A 82 20.07 20.36 5.28
C LYS A 82 20.41 21.80 4.86
N LEU A 83 20.95 21.98 3.66
CA LEU A 83 21.38 23.29 3.15
C LEU A 83 20.35 23.93 2.22
N LEU A 84 19.34 23.15 1.80
CA LEU A 84 18.31 23.66 0.92
C LEU A 84 17.21 24.38 1.69
N HIS A 85 16.70 25.46 1.10
CA HIS A 85 15.49 26.11 1.60
C HIS A 85 14.33 25.11 1.66
N PRO A 86 13.46 25.12 2.71
CA PRO A 86 12.37 24.14 2.90
C PRO A 86 11.50 23.91 1.65
N LYS A 87 11.17 24.98 0.91
CA LYS A 87 10.43 24.87 -0.37
C LYS A 87 11.15 23.98 -1.40
N MET A 88 12.47 24.09 -1.48
CA MET A 88 13.27 23.29 -2.41
C MET A 88 13.30 21.82 -1.98
N GLN A 89 13.40 21.56 -0.68
CA GLN A 89 13.33 20.20 -0.13
C GLN A 89 11.99 19.55 -0.45
N LEU A 90 10.87 20.27 -0.22
CA LEU A 90 9.53 19.77 -0.56
C LEU A 90 9.34 19.56 -2.06
N ALA A 91 9.84 20.49 -2.89
CA ALA A 91 9.74 20.35 -4.35
C ALA A 91 10.54 19.15 -4.85
N MET A 92 11.74 18.93 -4.32
CA MET A 92 12.57 17.76 -4.64
C MET A 92 11.89 16.47 -4.22
N LEU A 93 11.35 16.41 -3.02
CA LEU A 93 10.65 15.23 -2.51
C LEU A 93 9.38 14.95 -3.32
N ALA A 94 8.58 15.98 -3.62
CA ALA A 94 7.40 15.87 -4.46
C ALA A 94 7.76 15.39 -5.88
N ALA A 95 8.81 15.95 -6.49
CA ALA A 95 9.29 15.51 -7.80
C ALA A 95 9.74 14.04 -7.77
N THR A 96 10.47 13.62 -6.74
CA THR A 96 10.87 12.22 -6.54
C THR A 96 9.64 11.31 -6.46
N TYR A 97 8.67 11.64 -5.63
CA TYR A 97 7.46 10.83 -5.44
C TYR A 97 6.63 10.72 -6.71
N LEU A 98 6.36 11.85 -7.36
CA LEU A 98 5.56 11.89 -8.58
C LEU A 98 6.25 11.15 -9.73
N THR A 99 7.55 11.36 -9.92
CA THR A 99 8.32 10.69 -10.97
C THR A 99 8.39 9.18 -10.71
N THR A 100 8.60 8.76 -9.46
CA THR A 100 8.58 7.33 -9.10
C THR A 100 7.23 6.68 -9.37
N LEU A 101 6.14 7.34 -8.98
CA LEU A 101 4.78 6.84 -9.26
C LEU A 101 4.49 6.77 -10.74
N LEU A 102 4.86 7.81 -11.49
CA LEU A 102 4.67 7.86 -12.94
C LEU A 102 5.48 6.77 -13.66
N ALA A 103 6.76 6.64 -13.35
CA ALA A 103 7.59 5.56 -13.91
C ALA A 103 7.04 4.18 -13.55
N SER A 104 6.61 3.99 -12.31
CA SER A 104 6.00 2.75 -11.84
C SER A 104 4.70 2.41 -12.58
N TRP A 105 3.89 3.42 -12.90
CA TRP A 105 2.64 3.28 -13.65
C TRP A 105 2.85 2.69 -15.05
N PHE A 106 3.98 2.98 -15.71
CA PHE A 106 4.30 2.44 -17.03
C PHE A 106 5.11 1.14 -16.96
N PHE A 107 5.99 1.00 -15.98
CA PHE A 107 6.93 -0.12 -15.88
C PHE A 107 6.29 -1.40 -15.33
N PHE A 108 5.62 -1.33 -14.17
CA PHE A 108 5.13 -2.54 -13.51
C PHE A 108 4.00 -3.28 -14.24
N PRO A 109 3.08 -2.63 -14.98
CA PRO A 109 2.08 -3.35 -15.77
C PRO A 109 2.68 -4.31 -16.78
N GLN A 110 3.83 -3.98 -17.35
CA GLN A 110 4.54 -4.83 -18.31
C GLN A 110 5.08 -6.11 -17.64
N LEU A 111 5.54 -6.00 -16.39
CA LEU A 111 6.01 -7.14 -15.61
C LEU A 111 4.87 -7.99 -15.03
N TRP A 112 3.79 -7.33 -14.61
CA TRP A 112 2.68 -7.99 -13.91
C TRP A 112 1.63 -8.57 -14.83
N GLN A 113 1.58 -8.13 -16.10
CA GLN A 113 0.50 -8.40 -17.05
C GLN A 113 -0.87 -7.99 -16.49
N ARG A 114 -0.89 -6.91 -15.72
CA ARG A 114 -2.07 -6.31 -15.05
C ARG A 114 -1.90 -4.81 -14.95
N LYS A 115 -3.01 -4.08 -14.87
CA LYS A 115 -2.96 -2.63 -14.62
C LYS A 115 -2.29 -2.34 -13.28
N PHE A 116 -1.55 -1.24 -13.21
CA PHE A 116 -0.77 -0.86 -12.03
C PHE A 116 -1.61 -0.84 -10.74
N LEU A 117 -2.78 -0.18 -10.77
CA LEU A 117 -3.68 -0.11 -9.61
C LEU A 117 -4.25 -1.47 -9.19
N GLU A 118 -4.46 -2.38 -10.14
CA GLU A 118 -4.92 -3.74 -9.85
C GLU A 118 -3.80 -4.54 -9.15
N GLY A 119 -2.57 -4.44 -9.66
CA GLY A 119 -1.41 -5.10 -9.06
C GLY A 119 -1.14 -4.64 -7.63
N LEU A 120 -1.30 -3.34 -7.35
CA LEU A 120 -1.20 -2.76 -6.01
C LEU A 120 -2.43 -3.05 -5.13
N GLN A 121 -3.53 -3.52 -5.72
CA GLN A 121 -4.84 -3.59 -5.07
C GLN A 121 -5.33 -2.20 -4.59
N TRP A 122 -5.18 -1.17 -5.42
CA TRP A 122 -5.76 0.14 -5.20
C TRP A 122 -7.25 0.11 -5.53
N ARG A 123 -8.07 -0.41 -4.60
CA ARG A 123 -9.51 -0.61 -4.80
C ARG A 123 -10.29 0.61 -4.30
N TRP A 124 -10.44 1.59 -5.17
CA TRP A 124 -11.18 2.82 -4.83
C TRP A 124 -12.65 2.57 -4.42
N PRO A 125 -13.43 1.66 -5.05
CA PRO A 125 -14.78 1.38 -4.58
C PRO A 125 -14.84 0.88 -3.13
N ALA A 126 -13.88 0.05 -2.68
CA ALA A 126 -13.82 -0.42 -1.31
C ALA A 126 -13.55 0.73 -0.31
N ALA A 127 -12.72 1.70 -0.68
CA ALA A 127 -12.46 2.89 0.12
C ALA A 127 -13.70 3.81 0.17
N ARG A 128 -14.30 4.09 -0.99
CA ARG A 128 -15.45 4.98 -1.12
C ARG A 128 -16.67 4.49 -0.34
N ASN A 129 -16.99 3.19 -0.45
CA ASN A 129 -18.15 2.60 0.21
C ASN A 129 -18.06 2.62 1.75
N GLN A 130 -16.86 2.80 2.29
CA GLN A 130 -16.59 2.87 3.73
C GLN A 130 -15.98 4.23 4.13
N ALA A 131 -16.02 5.24 3.25
CA ALA A 131 -15.29 6.50 3.42
C ALA A 131 -15.57 7.17 4.78
N GLY A 132 -16.83 7.25 5.20
CA GLY A 132 -17.18 7.85 6.50
C GLY A 132 -16.50 7.14 7.68
N ARG A 133 -16.46 5.80 7.69
CA ARG A 133 -15.81 5.02 8.75
C ARG A 133 -14.28 5.17 8.70
N LEU A 134 -13.70 5.19 7.52
CA LEU A 134 -12.26 5.33 7.32
C LEU A 134 -11.79 6.73 7.72
N ILE A 135 -12.53 7.78 7.33
CA ILE A 135 -12.24 9.16 7.76
C ILE A 135 -12.39 9.28 9.28
N ALA A 136 -13.46 8.76 9.86
CA ALA A 136 -13.65 8.78 11.32
C ALA A 136 -12.49 8.07 12.05
N LEU A 137 -12.00 6.93 11.53
CA LEU A 137 -10.82 6.26 12.07
C LEU A 137 -9.57 7.14 11.97
N GLY A 138 -9.33 7.81 10.83
CA GLY A 138 -8.21 8.74 10.65
C GLY A 138 -8.27 9.91 11.63
N LEU A 139 -9.45 10.53 11.79
CA LEU A 139 -9.66 11.61 12.76
C LEU A 139 -9.40 11.13 14.20
N MET A 140 -9.89 9.94 14.55
CA MET A 140 -9.65 9.34 15.88
C MET A 140 -8.16 9.11 16.12
N LEU A 141 -7.40 8.61 15.12
CA LEU A 141 -5.96 8.48 15.22
C LEU A 141 -5.29 9.85 15.41
N GLY A 142 -5.75 10.89 14.72
CA GLY A 142 -5.26 12.26 14.90
C GLY A 142 -5.50 12.77 16.33
N VAL A 143 -6.68 12.54 16.90
CA VAL A 143 -6.97 12.86 18.31
C VAL A 143 -6.04 12.10 19.26
N MET A 144 -5.83 10.80 19.03
CA MET A 144 -4.92 10.00 19.85
C MET A 144 -3.49 10.51 19.80
N VAL A 145 -3.02 10.96 18.64
CA VAL A 145 -1.69 11.60 18.49
C VAL A 145 -1.63 12.89 19.32
N GLN A 146 -2.63 13.75 19.25
CA GLN A 146 -2.66 14.99 20.05
C GLN A 146 -2.63 14.68 21.56
N ILE A 147 -3.33 13.65 22.00
CA ILE A 147 -3.27 13.21 23.40
C ILE A 147 -1.88 12.68 23.73
N ALA A 148 -1.28 11.83 22.88
CA ALA A 148 0.05 11.26 23.09
C ALA A 148 1.14 12.33 23.14
N THR A 149 1.04 13.39 22.35
CA THR A 149 2.03 14.49 22.35
C THR A 149 2.08 15.24 23.67
N ASN A 150 1.00 15.26 24.46
CA ASN A 150 1.00 15.87 25.81
C ASN A 150 1.90 15.10 26.79
N PHE A 151 2.22 13.84 26.52
CA PHE A 151 3.09 13.00 27.34
C PHE A 151 4.50 12.90 26.81
N ILE A 152 4.77 13.53 25.65
CA ILE A 152 6.07 13.49 24.99
C ILE A 152 6.69 14.88 25.10
N THR A 153 7.82 14.99 25.81
CA THR A 153 8.56 16.26 25.85
C THR A 153 9.33 16.41 24.53
N PRO A 154 8.93 17.35 23.65
CA PRO A 154 9.63 17.55 22.39
C PRO A 154 11.00 18.17 22.64
N PRO A 155 12.01 17.90 21.79
CA PRO A 155 13.26 18.64 21.81
C PRO A 155 13.00 20.11 21.43
N LYS A 156 13.93 21.00 21.79
CA LYS A 156 13.84 22.45 21.54
C LYS A 156 13.67 22.80 20.05
N SER A 157 14.16 21.95 19.15
CA SER A 157 13.97 22.10 17.71
C SER A 157 13.89 20.71 17.04
N ARG A 158 13.02 20.55 16.07
CA ARG A 158 12.87 19.36 15.24
C ARG A 158 13.13 19.74 13.78
N PRO A 159 13.71 18.85 12.96
CA PRO A 159 13.90 19.15 11.54
C PRO A 159 12.63 19.57 10.80
N ILE A 160 11.47 19.03 11.21
CA ILE A 160 10.18 19.39 10.61
C ILE A 160 9.79 20.86 10.89
N ASP A 161 10.29 21.46 11.95
CA ASP A 161 9.95 22.85 12.32
C ASP A 161 10.44 23.86 11.26
N ALA A 162 11.47 23.48 10.48
CA ALA A 162 11.96 24.29 9.36
C ALA A 162 10.91 24.55 8.26
N PHE A 163 9.89 23.69 8.15
CA PHE A 163 8.80 23.86 7.18
C PHE A 163 7.70 24.81 7.66
N PHE A 164 7.81 25.37 8.86
CA PHE A 164 6.87 26.32 9.45
C PHE A 164 7.50 27.70 9.67
N LEU A 165 8.56 28.05 8.91
CA LEU A 165 9.20 29.35 9.01
C LEU A 165 8.39 30.49 8.38
N THR A 166 7.63 30.18 7.32
CA THR A 166 6.73 31.14 6.67
C THR A 166 5.35 30.55 6.49
N GLN A 167 4.35 31.41 6.39
CA GLN A 167 2.97 30.98 6.12
C GLN A 167 2.86 30.16 4.81
N ALA A 168 3.61 30.54 3.78
CA ALA A 168 3.61 29.83 2.51
C ALA A 168 4.23 28.42 2.62
N ASP A 169 5.32 28.28 3.38
CA ASP A 169 5.94 26.97 3.64
C ASP A 169 4.99 26.07 4.43
N ALA A 170 4.30 26.61 5.43
CA ALA A 170 3.33 25.88 6.24
C ALA A 170 2.15 25.36 5.42
N TRP A 171 1.63 26.13 4.46
CA TRP A 171 0.60 25.66 3.54
C TRP A 171 1.11 24.58 2.57
N LEU A 172 2.35 24.72 2.08
CA LEU A 172 2.97 23.74 1.19
C LEU A 172 3.17 22.40 1.88
N ILE A 173 3.73 22.40 3.12
CA ILE A 173 3.91 21.15 3.87
C ILE A 173 2.57 20.52 4.26
N THR A 174 1.54 21.33 4.55
CA THR A 174 0.19 20.85 4.83
C THR A 174 -0.39 20.10 3.63
N LEU A 175 -0.35 20.71 2.44
CA LEU A 175 -0.85 20.08 1.21
C LEU A 175 -0.06 18.80 0.90
N PHE A 176 1.26 18.88 0.95
CA PHE A 176 2.14 17.75 0.70
C PHE A 176 1.90 16.62 1.71
N GLY A 177 1.92 16.92 3.00
CA GLY A 177 1.79 15.94 4.09
C GLY A 177 0.39 15.35 4.22
N THR A 178 -0.65 16.04 3.73
CA THR A 178 -2.03 15.54 3.77
C THR A 178 -2.38 14.67 2.56
N ILE A 179 -1.83 14.95 1.39
CA ILE A 179 -2.22 14.32 0.13
C ILE A 179 -1.08 13.56 -0.52
N VAL A 180 0.02 14.22 -0.84
CA VAL A 180 1.09 13.64 -1.67
C VAL A 180 1.85 12.56 -0.91
N ALA A 181 2.32 12.87 0.29
CA ALA A 181 3.09 11.94 1.09
C ALA A 181 2.28 10.69 1.46
N PRO A 182 1.03 10.77 2.00
CA PRO A 182 0.24 9.59 2.31
C PRO A 182 0.00 8.67 1.11
N VAL A 183 -0.28 9.22 -0.07
CA VAL A 183 -0.48 8.40 -1.28
C VAL A 183 0.79 7.63 -1.63
N PHE A 184 1.94 8.32 -1.68
CA PHE A 184 3.22 7.69 -2.00
C PHE A 184 3.62 6.66 -0.95
N GLU A 185 3.50 6.99 0.32
CA GLU A 185 3.87 6.13 1.44
C GLU A 185 3.00 4.88 1.50
N GLU A 186 1.68 5.00 1.28
CA GLU A 186 0.81 3.83 1.23
C GLU A 186 1.08 2.95 0.00
N VAL A 187 1.42 3.52 -1.15
CA VAL A 187 1.90 2.74 -2.31
C VAL A 187 3.18 1.98 -1.95
N CYS A 188 4.16 2.65 -1.34
CA CYS A 188 5.41 2.02 -0.93
C CYS A 188 5.19 0.92 0.11
N PHE A 189 4.59 1.28 1.26
CA PHE A 189 4.50 0.38 2.40
C PHE A 189 3.41 -0.68 2.27
N ARG A 190 2.21 -0.30 1.82
CA ARG A 190 1.04 -1.20 1.74
C ARG A 190 0.82 -1.78 0.36
N GLY A 191 1.30 -1.07 -0.67
CA GLY A 191 1.25 -1.52 -2.05
C GLY A 191 2.39 -2.48 -2.40
N PHE A 192 3.63 -2.14 -2.06
CA PHE A 192 4.82 -2.93 -2.40
C PHE A 192 5.37 -3.75 -1.24
N LEU A 193 5.78 -3.13 -0.13
CA LEU A 193 6.53 -3.80 0.93
C LEU A 193 5.71 -4.84 1.69
N LEU A 194 4.47 -4.52 2.07
CA LEU A 194 3.64 -5.44 2.84
C LEU A 194 3.37 -6.75 2.08
N PRO A 195 2.87 -6.77 0.84
CA PRO A 195 2.72 -8.03 0.13
C PRO A 195 4.05 -8.71 -0.18
N ALA A 196 5.12 -7.95 -0.45
CA ALA A 196 6.43 -8.52 -0.75
C ALA A 196 7.01 -9.31 0.44
N PHE A 197 6.98 -8.75 1.64
CA PHE A 197 7.44 -9.45 2.85
C PHE A 197 6.54 -10.62 3.21
N ALA A 198 5.22 -10.50 3.05
CA ALA A 198 4.30 -11.59 3.32
C ALA A 198 4.52 -12.77 2.35
N ILE A 199 4.71 -12.49 1.06
CA ILE A 199 5.03 -13.50 0.04
C ILE A 199 6.39 -14.17 0.36
N ALA A 200 7.40 -13.38 0.74
CA ALA A 200 8.71 -13.90 1.09
C ALA A 200 8.66 -14.79 2.34
N TYR A 201 7.93 -14.38 3.38
CA TYR A 201 7.73 -15.16 4.58
C TYR A 201 7.06 -16.51 4.29
N ASP A 202 5.94 -16.49 3.56
CA ASP A 202 5.23 -17.71 3.20
C ASP A 202 6.09 -18.65 2.35
N TRP A 203 6.88 -18.11 1.44
CA TRP A 203 7.81 -18.90 0.63
C TRP A 203 8.90 -19.55 1.47
N LEU A 204 9.51 -18.82 2.40
CA LEU A 204 10.59 -19.32 3.26
C LEU A 204 10.09 -20.35 4.28
N SER A 205 8.86 -20.20 4.76
CA SER A 205 8.23 -21.12 5.72
C SER A 205 7.53 -22.32 5.06
N LEU A 206 7.53 -22.39 3.72
CA LEU A 206 6.85 -23.47 2.98
C LEU A 206 7.57 -24.82 3.24
N PRO A 207 6.84 -25.88 3.66
CA PRO A 207 7.40 -27.23 3.73
C PRO A 207 7.95 -27.65 2.36
N ARG A 208 9.07 -28.38 2.35
CA ARG A 208 9.74 -28.82 1.12
C ARG A 208 9.12 -30.08 0.53
N THR A 209 7.77 -30.18 0.55
CA THR A 209 7.02 -31.31 -0.02
C THR A 209 6.43 -30.95 -1.39
N ALA A 210 6.08 -31.96 -2.18
CA ALA A 210 5.46 -31.76 -3.48
C ALA A 210 4.07 -31.12 -3.34
N GLU A 211 3.30 -31.51 -2.33
CA GLU A 211 1.97 -30.99 -2.04
C GLU A 211 2.01 -29.50 -1.66
N ALA A 212 3.01 -29.09 -0.85
CA ALA A 212 3.18 -27.69 -0.47
C ALA A 212 3.53 -26.82 -1.69
N ARG A 213 4.40 -27.32 -2.59
CA ARG A 213 4.71 -26.63 -3.85
C ARG A 213 3.50 -26.53 -4.77
N SER A 214 2.71 -27.61 -4.90
CA SER A 214 1.48 -27.61 -5.69
C SER A 214 0.49 -26.57 -5.16
N ARG A 215 0.22 -26.54 -3.84
CA ARG A 215 -0.61 -25.50 -3.22
C ARG A 215 -0.07 -24.09 -3.49
N TRP A 216 1.25 -23.91 -3.39
CA TRP A 216 1.87 -22.61 -3.67
C TRP A 216 1.61 -22.14 -5.10
N GLN A 217 1.55 -23.03 -6.06
CA GLN A 217 1.28 -22.73 -7.46
C GLN A 217 -0.20 -22.43 -7.74
N THR A 218 -1.10 -23.07 -7.00
CA THR A 218 -2.56 -23.00 -7.25
C THR A 218 -3.27 -21.93 -6.42
N THR A 219 -2.71 -21.49 -5.27
CA THR A 219 -3.34 -20.48 -4.40
C THR A 219 -2.52 -19.19 -4.35
N THR A 220 -3.19 -18.04 -4.27
CA THR A 220 -2.55 -16.72 -4.06
C THR A 220 -2.81 -16.18 -2.65
N THR A 221 -3.51 -16.91 -1.81
CA THR A 221 -3.79 -16.51 -0.42
C THR A 221 -2.52 -16.53 0.41
N LEU A 222 -2.37 -15.54 1.28
CA LEU A 222 -1.27 -15.43 2.22
C LEU A 222 -1.71 -15.94 3.59
N THR A 223 -0.79 -16.56 4.34
CA THR A 223 -1.10 -17.03 5.69
C THR A 223 -1.27 -15.86 6.66
N PRO A 224 -2.07 -16.01 7.73
CA PRO A 224 -2.17 -14.99 8.78
C PRO A 224 -0.82 -14.65 9.41
N ALA A 225 0.05 -15.64 9.61
CA ALA A 225 1.40 -15.44 10.15
C ALA A 225 2.25 -14.53 9.25
N ALA A 226 2.22 -14.75 7.93
CA ALA A 226 2.91 -13.92 6.95
C ALA A 226 2.40 -12.47 6.97
N LEU A 227 1.08 -12.29 7.06
CA LEU A 227 0.46 -10.96 7.12
C LEU A 227 0.82 -10.22 8.41
N ILE A 228 0.81 -10.90 9.56
CA ILE A 228 1.21 -10.32 10.86
C ILE A 228 2.70 -9.94 10.83
N PHE A 229 3.57 -10.86 10.43
CA PHE A 229 5.00 -10.61 10.30
C PHE A 229 5.27 -9.39 9.42
N SER A 230 4.65 -9.37 8.24
CA SER A 230 4.84 -8.28 7.29
C SER A 230 4.27 -6.95 7.80
N ALA A 231 3.11 -6.94 8.47
CA ALA A 231 2.54 -5.75 9.06
C ALA A 231 3.46 -5.16 10.15
N VAL A 232 4.03 -6.00 11.01
CA VAL A 232 4.98 -5.57 12.05
C VAL A 232 6.24 -5.02 11.40
N LEU A 233 6.86 -5.77 10.48
CA LEU A 233 8.11 -5.36 9.83
C LEU A 233 7.95 -4.06 9.04
N THR A 234 6.90 -3.92 8.25
CA THR A 234 6.65 -2.68 7.50
C THR A 234 6.35 -1.50 8.41
N SER A 235 5.73 -1.74 9.57
CA SER A 235 5.47 -0.67 10.56
C SER A 235 6.72 -0.22 11.30
N VAL A 236 7.66 -1.13 11.57
CA VAL A 236 8.99 -0.77 12.08
C VAL A 236 9.73 0.09 11.05
N LEU A 237 9.77 -0.34 9.80
CA LEU A 237 10.43 0.42 8.72
C LEU A 237 9.79 1.81 8.52
N PHE A 238 8.48 1.89 8.58
CA PHE A 238 7.74 3.16 8.50
C PHE A 238 8.15 4.12 9.63
N ALA A 239 8.15 3.65 10.87
CA ALA A 239 8.55 4.47 12.01
C ALA A 239 10.02 4.93 11.89
N LEU A 240 10.93 4.03 11.51
CA LEU A 240 12.35 4.34 11.34
C LEU A 240 12.61 5.34 10.22
N MET A 241 11.85 5.31 9.13
CA MET A 241 11.94 6.29 8.06
C MET A 241 11.66 7.72 8.56
N HIS A 242 10.81 7.86 9.58
CA HIS A 242 10.47 9.15 10.19
C HIS A 242 11.40 9.56 11.36
N ALA A 243 12.40 8.73 11.71
CA ALA A 243 13.21 8.93 12.91
C ALA A 243 13.88 10.31 12.97
N THR A 244 14.45 10.75 11.85
CA THR A 244 15.09 12.08 11.78
C THR A 244 14.09 13.22 11.93
N GLN A 245 12.88 13.08 11.41
CA GLN A 245 11.84 14.12 11.48
C GLN A 245 11.37 14.36 12.93
N VAL A 246 11.34 13.30 13.74
CA VAL A 246 10.95 13.35 15.15
C VAL A 246 12.16 13.39 16.09
N ALA A 247 13.36 13.76 15.57
CA ALA A 247 14.59 13.87 16.34
C ALA A 247 14.94 12.59 17.15
N HIS A 248 14.66 11.42 16.59
CA HIS A 248 14.91 10.09 17.17
C HIS A 248 14.22 9.84 18.54
N LEU A 249 13.13 10.57 18.82
CA LEU A 249 12.34 10.35 20.05
C LEU A 249 11.62 9.01 20.00
N TRP A 250 12.02 8.09 20.88
CA TRP A 250 11.45 6.74 20.93
C TRP A 250 9.94 6.72 21.15
N ALA A 251 9.41 7.61 21.99
CA ALA A 251 7.97 7.70 22.21
C ALA A 251 7.21 8.11 20.94
N ALA A 252 7.73 9.07 20.17
CA ALA A 252 7.16 9.47 18.89
C ALA A 252 7.27 8.34 17.84
N LEU A 253 8.39 7.61 17.80
CA LEU A 253 8.56 6.44 16.95
C LEU A 253 7.55 5.34 17.28
N LEU A 254 7.27 5.11 18.57
CA LEU A 254 6.26 4.13 19.00
C LEU A 254 4.85 4.54 18.56
N VAL A 255 4.52 5.84 18.61
CA VAL A 255 3.25 6.36 18.08
C VAL A 255 3.16 6.12 16.57
N LEU A 256 4.20 6.45 15.81
CA LEU A 256 4.24 6.22 14.36
C LEU A 256 4.17 4.73 14.00
N PHE A 257 4.84 3.87 14.75
CA PHE A 257 4.72 2.42 14.61
C PHE A 257 3.27 1.95 14.81
N THR A 258 2.61 2.44 15.87
CA THR A 258 1.22 2.08 16.18
C THR A 258 0.26 2.53 15.08
N ILE A 259 0.42 3.77 14.58
CA ILE A 259 -0.36 4.27 13.44
C ILE A 259 -0.15 3.38 12.23
N SER A 260 1.10 3.05 11.92
CA SER A 260 1.45 2.20 10.78
C SER A 260 0.83 0.80 10.90
N LEU A 261 0.77 0.21 12.10
CA LEU A 261 0.06 -1.05 12.34
C LEU A 261 -1.44 -0.93 12.04
N VAL A 262 -2.08 0.16 12.45
CA VAL A 262 -3.50 0.39 12.14
C VAL A 262 -3.71 0.53 10.63
N LEU A 263 -2.85 1.26 9.93
CA LEU A 263 -2.92 1.39 8.47
C LEU A 263 -2.70 0.03 7.76
N ALA A 264 -1.75 -0.79 8.24
CA ALA A 264 -1.55 -2.16 7.74
C ALA A 264 -2.78 -3.05 7.99
N PHE A 265 -3.40 -2.95 9.17
CA PHE A 265 -4.64 -3.64 9.49
C PHE A 265 -5.78 -3.22 8.55
N VAL A 266 -5.98 -1.91 8.33
CA VAL A 266 -6.98 -1.39 7.38
C VAL A 266 -6.72 -1.95 5.98
N ARG A 267 -5.47 -1.94 5.52
CA ARG A 267 -5.07 -2.49 4.22
C ARG A 267 -5.42 -3.97 4.08
N VAL A 268 -5.10 -4.78 5.09
CA VAL A 268 -5.38 -6.21 5.08
C VAL A 268 -6.88 -6.47 5.15
N LYS A 269 -7.61 -5.78 6.03
CA LYS A 269 -9.04 -5.97 6.26
C LYS A 269 -9.90 -5.56 5.06
N THR A 270 -9.54 -4.47 4.39
CA THR A 270 -10.30 -3.94 3.23
C THR A 270 -9.80 -4.50 1.90
N GLY A 271 -8.63 -5.10 1.87
CA GLY A 271 -7.95 -5.50 0.64
C GLY A 271 -7.61 -4.30 -0.27
N SER A 272 -7.49 -3.08 0.28
CA SER A 272 -7.36 -1.85 -0.51
C SER A 272 -6.28 -0.90 0.03
N VAL A 273 -5.30 -0.57 -0.79
CA VAL A 273 -4.30 0.49 -0.51
C VAL A 273 -5.00 1.87 -0.46
N ALA A 274 -6.02 2.10 -1.30
CA ALA A 274 -6.77 3.36 -1.27
C ALA A 274 -7.49 3.58 0.08
N ALA A 275 -7.92 2.51 0.75
CA ALA A 275 -8.57 2.62 2.05
C ALA A 275 -7.57 3.05 3.15
N SER A 276 -6.37 2.47 3.18
CA SER A 276 -5.32 2.90 4.11
C SER A 276 -4.83 4.32 3.78
N ALA A 277 -4.70 4.69 2.51
CA ALA A 277 -4.35 6.05 2.10
C ALA A 277 -5.39 7.09 2.55
N LEU A 278 -6.67 6.75 2.52
CA LEU A 278 -7.74 7.64 3.01
C LEU A 278 -7.66 7.84 4.53
N VAL A 279 -7.43 6.78 5.31
CA VAL A 279 -7.21 6.88 6.77
C VAL A 279 -5.97 7.72 7.06
N HIS A 280 -4.87 7.47 6.34
CA HIS A 280 -3.61 8.19 6.53
C HIS A 280 -3.76 9.68 6.22
N GLY A 281 -4.34 10.03 5.07
CA GLY A 281 -4.60 11.43 4.72
C GLY A 281 -5.54 12.13 5.70
N ALA A 282 -6.58 11.44 6.18
CA ALA A 282 -7.49 11.98 7.19
C ALA A 282 -6.79 12.22 8.53
N TYR A 283 -5.93 11.30 8.97
CA TYR A 283 -5.11 11.44 10.17
C TYR A 283 -4.15 12.64 10.06
N ASN A 284 -3.35 12.71 8.97
CA ASN A 284 -2.44 13.83 8.77
C ASN A 284 -3.20 15.16 8.63
N GLY A 285 -4.30 15.16 7.88
CA GLY A 285 -5.16 16.33 7.73
C GLY A 285 -5.69 16.86 9.06
N PHE A 286 -6.05 15.96 9.99
CA PHE A 286 -6.47 16.36 11.33
C PHE A 286 -5.33 17.01 12.12
N VAL A 287 -4.11 16.43 12.09
CA VAL A 287 -2.93 17.00 12.76
C VAL A 287 -2.65 18.40 12.23
N PHE A 288 -2.63 18.59 10.91
CA PHE A 288 -2.44 19.91 10.31
C PHE A 288 -3.60 20.88 10.64
N LEU A 289 -4.84 20.39 10.67
CA LEU A 289 -6.00 21.21 11.03
C LEU A 289 -5.86 21.79 12.45
N VAL A 290 -5.38 21.00 13.41
CA VAL A 290 -5.11 21.48 14.77
C VAL A 290 -4.09 22.63 14.74
N VAL A 291 -2.99 22.45 14.00
CA VAL A 291 -1.96 23.50 13.86
C VAL A 291 -2.53 24.75 13.17
N ILE A 292 -3.35 24.58 12.11
CA ILE A 292 -4.02 25.72 11.42
C ILE A 292 -4.89 26.51 12.41
N ILE A 293 -5.67 25.81 13.24
CA ILE A 293 -6.54 26.47 14.24
C ILE A 293 -5.70 27.21 15.28
N GLN A 294 -4.68 26.55 15.86
CA GLN A 294 -3.81 27.12 16.88
C GLN A 294 -3.07 28.38 16.40
N THR A 295 -2.64 28.38 15.14
CA THR A 295 -1.86 29.49 14.55
C THR A 295 -2.72 30.54 13.82
N GLY A 296 -4.05 30.42 13.87
CA GLY A 296 -4.95 31.32 13.15
C GLY A 296 -4.72 31.32 11.65
N GLY A 297 -4.60 30.14 11.02
CA GLY A 297 -4.32 29.98 9.58
C GLY A 297 -2.87 30.27 9.22
N TYR A 298 -1.93 29.88 10.07
CA TYR A 298 -0.48 30.12 9.94
C TYR A 298 -0.07 31.61 9.99
N ARG A 299 -0.94 32.48 10.51
CA ARG A 299 -0.62 33.90 10.71
C ARG A 299 0.25 34.13 11.94
N HIS A 300 0.19 33.21 12.92
CA HIS A 300 0.86 33.29 14.23
C HIS A 300 1.68 32.03 14.48
N LEU A 301 2.75 31.85 13.67
CA LEU A 301 3.61 30.65 13.75
C LEU A 301 4.39 30.58 15.07
N GLU A 302 4.61 31.72 15.75
CA GLU A 302 5.24 31.81 17.07
C GLU A 302 4.48 31.00 18.14
N ARG A 303 3.18 30.74 17.96
CA ARG A 303 2.37 29.93 18.87
C ARG A 303 2.69 28.42 18.84
N MET A 304 3.44 27.97 17.85
CA MET A 304 3.89 26.57 17.77
C MET A 304 5.04 26.26 18.73
N THR A 305 5.72 27.27 19.24
CA THR A 305 6.90 27.13 20.12
C THR A 305 6.60 27.45 21.58
N GLN A 306 5.38 27.81 21.88
CA GLN A 306 4.84 28.01 23.22
C GLN A 306 4.17 26.73 23.75
#